data_57dac465c72470a786a26fda0d87103c
#
_entry.id   57dac465c72470a786a26fda0d87103c
#
_cell.length_a   1.000
_cell.length_b   1.000
_cell.length_c   1.000
_cell.angle_alpha   90.00
_cell.angle_beta   90.00
_cell.angle_gamma   90.00
#
_symmetry.space_group_name_H-M   'P 1'
#
loop_
_entity.id
_entity.type
_entity.pdbx_description
1 polymer ?
#
loop_
_entity_poly.entity_id
_entity_poly.type
_entity_poly.pdbx_seq_one_letter_code
_entity_poly.pdbx_strand_id
1 'polypeptide(L)'
;MSELDQTKKPRRGWKIAMISAVALVIVAGGVGAATAPSWLPSADSSKGSASSAPSVAPTPTPPAIPVTLAVTPEAGTASVNPGAPVVAQAQNGTVFSAVLKDTATGETVDGELFVSGQKWISQGPLKFNTSYSFEVTTADSAGTKATHVSTFTTVPAAHEANLVMYPAANATVGVAQPLEFNFSEPVINKEAVESAIKITSATGQVGAFHWYSDTRVRYRAAEFWPANTALTVEMNLFGVDFGNGMIGNFSKTSNVNIGNKVVMEADAAAKSVSIFVNDQLARSFPATLGDTAFPSASGYMVLTSDKQRYATFKASSIGLKPGDPGDYGSVDVEFATRLSNSGIFIHQATPSAMPYLGVVNLSHGCIGLSAEGAGWVFANMHPGDIVHTVGTPNATIAPTDGFGDWNIPFEQYASR
;
A
#
# COMPACT_ATOMS: atom_id res chain seq x y z
N MET A 1 21.74 -20.71 42.87
CA MET A 1 21.03 -20.47 44.15
C MET A 1 20.83 -18.97 44.20
N SER A 2 19.71 -18.43 43.84
CA SER A 2 18.45 -18.22 44.51
C SER A 2 17.44 -17.67 43.48
N GLU A 3 16.29 -18.32 43.43
CA GLU A 3 15.06 -17.83 42.84
C GLU A 3 14.53 -16.61 43.59
N LEU A 4 13.83 -15.73 42.87
CA LEU A 4 12.75 -14.87 43.38
C LEU A 4 11.96 -14.42 42.15
N ASP A 5 10.84 -15.00 41.96
CA ASP A 5 9.44 -14.73 42.35
C ASP A 5 8.71 -13.78 41.40
N GLN A 6 7.77 -14.40 40.68
CA GLN A 6 6.84 -13.77 39.75
C GLN A 6 5.61 -13.26 40.55
N THR A 7 5.40 -11.95 40.55
CA THR A 7 4.11 -11.40 41.00
C THR A 7 3.24 -11.02 39.78
N LYS A 8 2.18 -11.77 39.60
CA LYS A 8 1.05 -11.51 38.70
C LYS A 8 0.33 -10.20 39.06
N LYS A 9 0.14 -9.29 38.11
CA LYS A 9 -0.84 -8.20 38.21
C LYS A 9 -2.17 -8.64 37.57
N PRO A 10 -3.33 -8.28 38.16
CA PRO A 10 -4.63 -8.69 37.63
C PRO A 10 -5.10 -7.81 36.46
N ARG A 11 -5.68 -8.48 35.46
CA ARG A 11 -6.39 -7.84 34.33
C ARG A 11 -7.73 -7.27 34.82
N ARG A 12 -7.86 -5.96 34.74
CA ARG A 12 -9.13 -5.26 34.96
C ARG A 12 -9.86 -5.19 33.61
N GLY A 13 -10.82 -6.07 33.40
CA GLY A 13 -11.72 -6.03 32.26
C GLY A 13 -12.72 -4.88 32.41
N TRP A 14 -12.77 -4.01 31.39
CA TRP A 14 -13.79 -2.97 31.26
C TRP A 14 -14.85 -3.48 30.28
N LYS A 15 -16.00 -3.85 30.82
CA LYS A 15 -17.21 -4.15 30.05
C LYS A 15 -17.87 -2.82 29.71
N ILE A 16 -17.87 -2.45 28.44
CA ILE A 16 -18.73 -1.36 27.94
C ILE A 16 -20.05 -2.01 27.54
N ALA A 17 -21.11 -1.68 28.27
CA ALA A 17 -22.47 -2.03 27.94
C ALA A 17 -22.99 -1.05 26.89
N MET A 18 -23.30 -1.52 25.68
CA MET A 18 -24.11 -0.78 24.74
C MET A 18 -25.59 -0.97 25.07
N ILE A 19 -26.24 0.10 25.44
CA ILE A 19 -27.69 0.17 25.57
C ILE A 19 -28.25 0.53 24.20
N SER A 20 -28.85 -0.44 23.52
CA SER A 20 -29.65 -0.20 22.32
C SER A 20 -31.08 0.12 22.73
N ALA A 21 -31.49 1.36 22.57
CA ALA A 21 -32.88 1.76 22.72
C ALA A 21 -33.63 1.43 21.42
N VAL A 22 -34.45 0.38 21.46
CA VAL A 22 -35.46 0.10 20.42
C VAL A 22 -36.72 0.85 20.78
N ALA A 23 -37.06 1.86 19.99
CA ALA A 23 -38.33 2.54 20.08
C ALA A 23 -39.40 1.74 19.32
N LEU A 24 -40.26 1.08 20.08
CA LEU A 24 -41.46 0.37 19.56
C LEU A 24 -42.58 1.39 19.39
N VAL A 25 -42.97 1.72 18.15
CA VAL A 25 -44.19 2.49 17.87
C VAL A 25 -45.32 1.51 17.69
N ILE A 26 -46.20 1.44 18.71
CA ILE A 26 -47.47 0.72 18.65
C ILE A 26 -48.53 1.70 18.10
N VAL A 27 -48.99 1.44 16.87
CA VAL A 27 -50.18 2.12 16.35
C VAL A 27 -51.40 1.27 16.74
N ALA A 28 -52.15 1.71 17.71
CA ALA A 28 -53.42 1.14 18.07
C ALA A 28 -54.50 1.64 17.11
N GLY A 29 -54.93 0.77 16.20
CA GLY A 29 -56.11 1.02 15.35
C GLY A 29 -57.37 0.74 16.12
N GLY A 30 -58.15 1.80 16.42
CA GLY A 30 -59.45 1.70 17.07
C GLY A 30 -60.51 1.13 16.14
N VAL A 31 -61.24 0.13 16.62
CA VAL A 31 -62.43 -0.41 16.00
C VAL A 31 -63.60 0.54 16.33
N GLY A 32 -64.06 1.31 15.34
CA GLY A 32 -65.32 2.08 15.44
C GLY A 32 -66.46 1.29 14.86
N ALA A 33 -67.33 0.79 15.74
CA ALA A 33 -68.63 0.26 15.34
C ALA A 33 -69.59 1.38 14.94
N ALA A 34 -69.97 1.45 13.69
CA ALA A 34 -71.03 2.32 13.23
C ALA A 34 -72.31 1.50 12.99
N THR A 35 -73.31 1.79 13.76
CA THR A 35 -74.70 1.25 13.70
C THR A 35 -75.36 1.76 12.42
N ALA A 36 -75.92 0.85 11.65
CA ALA A 36 -76.80 1.17 10.52
C ALA A 36 -78.27 1.46 10.96
N PRO A 37 -78.95 2.44 10.37
CA PRO A 37 -80.37 2.51 10.49
C PRO A 37 -81.02 1.68 9.37
N SER A 38 -81.98 0.86 9.80
CA SER A 38 -82.85 0.04 8.99
C SER A 38 -83.94 0.93 8.32
N TRP A 39 -83.97 0.86 6.98
CA TRP A 39 -85.19 1.23 6.24
C TRP A 39 -85.38 0.17 5.13
N LEU A 40 -86.34 -0.73 5.36
CA LEU A 40 -86.97 -1.54 4.34
C LEU A 40 -88.24 -0.80 3.84
N PRO A 41 -88.49 -0.88 2.54
CA PRO A 41 -89.80 -1.29 2.08
C PRO A 41 -89.78 -2.54 1.29
N SER A 42 -90.81 -3.34 1.53
CA SER A 42 -91.11 -4.62 0.97
C SER A 42 -91.59 -4.54 -0.46
N ALA A 43 -91.22 -5.59 -1.21
CA ALA A 43 -91.89 -6.31 -2.28
C ALA A 43 -92.54 -5.51 -3.43
N ASP A 44 -92.14 -5.89 -4.63
CA ASP A 44 -93.10 -6.56 -5.47
C ASP A 44 -92.45 -7.51 -6.48
N SER A 45 -93.10 -8.64 -6.70
CA SER A 45 -92.70 -9.68 -7.61
C SER A 45 -93.11 -9.32 -9.00
N SER A 46 -92.12 -9.14 -9.93
CA SER A 46 -92.41 -9.25 -11.36
C SER A 46 -91.31 -10.11 -12.03
N LYS A 47 -91.80 -11.21 -12.61
CA LYS A 47 -91.04 -12.11 -13.47
C LYS A 47 -90.51 -11.31 -14.65
N GLY A 48 -89.19 -11.17 -14.71
CA GLY A 48 -88.43 -10.66 -15.87
C GLY A 48 -87.46 -11.67 -16.35
N SER A 49 -87.57 -12.08 -17.61
CA SER A 49 -86.68 -13.05 -18.32
C SER A 49 -85.26 -12.77 -18.13
N ALA A 50 -84.50 -13.81 -17.76
CA ALA A 50 -83.07 -13.75 -17.73
C ALA A 50 -82.52 -13.59 -19.15
N SER A 51 -82.08 -12.40 -19.51
CA SER A 51 -81.18 -12.17 -20.65
C SER A 51 -79.81 -12.61 -20.23
N SER A 52 -79.34 -13.71 -20.78
CA SER A 52 -77.98 -14.18 -20.66
C SER A 52 -77.03 -13.11 -21.26
N ALA A 53 -76.30 -12.39 -20.42
CA ALA A 53 -75.20 -11.57 -20.87
C ALA A 53 -74.14 -12.45 -21.54
N PRO A 54 -73.56 -12.03 -22.67
CA PRO A 54 -72.50 -12.83 -23.33
C PRO A 54 -71.30 -12.92 -22.37
N SER A 55 -70.94 -14.16 -22.05
CA SER A 55 -69.67 -14.46 -21.36
C SER A 55 -68.54 -13.98 -22.27
N VAL A 56 -67.90 -12.86 -21.90
CA VAL A 56 -66.68 -12.44 -22.58
C VAL A 56 -65.63 -13.48 -22.26
N ALA A 57 -65.26 -14.26 -23.27
CA ALA A 57 -64.14 -15.19 -23.16
C ALA A 57 -62.90 -14.39 -22.77
N PRO A 58 -62.03 -14.89 -21.85
CA PRO A 58 -60.83 -14.19 -21.49
C PRO A 58 -59.95 -14.03 -22.75
N THR A 59 -59.59 -12.75 -23.03
CA THR A 59 -58.64 -12.44 -24.10
C THR A 59 -57.36 -13.24 -23.84
N PRO A 60 -56.84 -14.01 -24.80
CA PRO A 60 -55.60 -14.78 -24.58
C PRO A 60 -54.49 -13.82 -24.23
N THR A 61 -53.91 -13.97 -23.05
CA THR A 61 -52.71 -13.23 -22.62
C THR A 61 -51.58 -13.53 -23.62
N PRO A 62 -50.94 -12.52 -24.22
CA PRO A 62 -49.81 -12.78 -25.11
C PRO A 62 -48.76 -13.67 -24.42
N PRO A 63 -48.13 -14.59 -25.13
CA PRO A 63 -47.11 -15.45 -24.54
C PRO A 63 -45.98 -14.55 -23.93
N ALA A 64 -45.63 -14.84 -22.70
CA ALA A 64 -44.54 -14.09 -22.02
C ALA A 64 -43.22 -14.26 -22.79
N ILE A 65 -42.53 -13.18 -23.05
CA ILE A 65 -41.21 -13.21 -23.66
C ILE A 65 -40.27 -13.87 -22.66
N PRO A 66 -39.51 -14.89 -23.04
CA PRO A 66 -38.58 -15.58 -22.13
C PRO A 66 -37.55 -14.62 -21.52
N VAL A 67 -37.27 -14.78 -20.24
CA VAL A 67 -36.17 -14.03 -19.55
C VAL A 67 -34.84 -14.55 -20.09
N THR A 68 -33.98 -13.63 -20.49
CA THR A 68 -32.57 -13.90 -20.78
C THR A 68 -31.73 -13.48 -19.62
N LEU A 69 -30.93 -14.39 -19.03
CA LEU A 69 -30.01 -14.11 -17.91
C LEU A 69 -28.56 -14.20 -18.41
N ALA A 70 -27.82 -13.12 -18.23
CA ALA A 70 -26.37 -13.10 -18.35
C ALA A 70 -25.73 -13.06 -16.96
N VAL A 71 -24.73 -13.88 -16.72
CA VAL A 71 -23.94 -13.89 -15.49
C VAL A 71 -22.45 -13.64 -15.79
N THR A 72 -21.80 -12.89 -14.95
CA THR A 72 -20.36 -12.65 -15.01
C THR A 72 -19.79 -12.93 -13.62
N PRO A 73 -18.78 -13.80 -13.47
CA PRO A 73 -18.14 -14.61 -14.49
C PRO A 73 -19.08 -15.68 -15.09
N GLU A 74 -18.80 -16.12 -16.34
CA GLU A 74 -19.52 -17.24 -16.93
C GLU A 74 -19.27 -18.55 -16.16
N ALA A 75 -20.18 -19.50 -16.27
CA ALA A 75 -20.06 -20.80 -15.62
C ALA A 75 -18.76 -21.53 -16.06
N GLY A 76 -18.02 -22.06 -15.09
CA GLY A 76 -16.77 -22.79 -15.32
C GLY A 76 -15.54 -21.88 -15.51
N THR A 77 -15.68 -20.56 -15.42
CA THR A 77 -14.52 -19.64 -15.51
C THR A 77 -13.55 -19.92 -14.38
N ALA A 78 -12.27 -20.08 -14.72
CA ALA A 78 -11.18 -20.22 -13.76
C ALA A 78 -10.37 -18.91 -13.67
N SER A 79 -9.62 -18.77 -12.59
CA SER A 79 -8.72 -17.62 -12.35
C SER A 79 -9.41 -16.26 -12.43
N VAL A 80 -10.64 -16.18 -11.93
CA VAL A 80 -11.38 -14.94 -11.82
C VAL A 80 -10.65 -14.00 -10.87
N ASN A 81 -10.47 -12.73 -11.28
CA ASN A 81 -9.87 -11.70 -10.43
C ASN A 81 -10.77 -11.46 -9.20
N PRO A 82 -10.24 -11.61 -7.95
CA PRO A 82 -11.05 -11.43 -6.74
C PRO A 82 -11.56 -10.00 -6.53
N GLY A 83 -10.93 -9.01 -7.17
CA GLY A 83 -11.38 -7.62 -7.15
C GLY A 83 -12.48 -7.31 -8.18
N ALA A 84 -12.75 -8.23 -9.10
CA ALA A 84 -13.81 -8.03 -10.09
C ALA A 84 -15.19 -8.35 -9.51
N PRO A 85 -16.24 -7.55 -9.82
CA PRO A 85 -17.58 -7.82 -9.34
C PRO A 85 -18.19 -9.04 -10.04
N VAL A 86 -18.99 -9.80 -9.28
CA VAL A 86 -19.90 -10.82 -9.84
C VAL A 86 -21.21 -10.13 -10.17
N VAL A 87 -21.73 -10.37 -11.37
CA VAL A 87 -22.92 -9.68 -11.91
C VAL A 87 -23.93 -10.68 -12.44
N ALA A 88 -25.21 -10.45 -12.14
CA ALA A 88 -26.34 -11.05 -12.84
C ALA A 88 -27.14 -9.94 -13.54
N GLN A 89 -27.45 -10.11 -14.82
CA GLN A 89 -28.21 -9.18 -15.62
C GLN A 89 -29.37 -9.92 -16.32
N ALA A 90 -30.62 -9.56 -15.97
CA ALA A 90 -31.82 -10.09 -16.61
C ALA A 90 -32.32 -9.14 -17.70
N GLN A 91 -32.79 -9.71 -18.81
CA GLN A 91 -33.57 -8.99 -19.84
C GLN A 91 -34.94 -9.67 -19.98
N ASN A 92 -35.98 -8.92 -20.30
CA ASN A 92 -37.37 -9.36 -20.39
C ASN A 92 -37.94 -9.92 -19.06
N GLY A 93 -37.38 -9.52 -17.94
CA GLY A 93 -37.77 -9.95 -16.59
C GLY A 93 -36.89 -9.32 -15.53
N THR A 94 -36.92 -9.86 -14.34
CA THR A 94 -36.15 -9.36 -13.18
C THR A 94 -35.33 -10.46 -12.52
N VAL A 95 -34.26 -10.07 -11.82
CA VAL A 95 -33.57 -10.90 -10.83
C VAL A 95 -34.41 -10.87 -9.57
N PHE A 96 -35.04 -11.98 -9.23
CA PHE A 96 -35.88 -12.13 -8.03
C PHE A 96 -35.01 -12.34 -6.79
N SER A 97 -33.98 -13.17 -6.89
CA SER A 97 -32.97 -13.36 -5.84
C SER A 97 -31.64 -13.77 -6.46
N ALA A 98 -30.54 -13.44 -5.81
CA ALA A 98 -29.19 -13.87 -6.16
C ALA A 98 -28.43 -14.20 -4.88
N VAL A 99 -27.73 -15.35 -4.89
CA VAL A 99 -26.96 -15.82 -3.75
C VAL A 99 -25.60 -16.29 -4.25
N LEU A 100 -24.55 -15.62 -3.83
CA LEU A 100 -23.15 -15.98 -4.10
C LEU A 100 -22.55 -16.61 -2.87
N LYS A 101 -22.01 -17.85 -2.97
CA LYS A 101 -21.47 -18.60 -1.84
C LYS A 101 -20.10 -19.16 -2.14
N ASP A 102 -19.21 -19.10 -1.16
CA ASP A 102 -18.03 -19.95 -1.08
C ASP A 102 -18.48 -21.41 -0.93
N THR A 103 -18.08 -22.30 -1.85
CA THR A 103 -18.54 -23.68 -1.87
C THR A 103 -17.97 -24.54 -0.76
N ALA A 104 -16.81 -24.15 -0.19
CA ALA A 104 -16.15 -24.89 0.86
C ALA A 104 -16.70 -24.54 2.25
N THR A 105 -16.96 -23.26 2.50
CA THR A 105 -17.40 -22.77 3.81
C THR A 105 -18.90 -22.52 3.92
N GLY A 106 -19.58 -22.33 2.77
CA GLY A 106 -20.98 -21.91 2.70
C GLY A 106 -21.20 -20.44 3.03
N GLU A 107 -20.14 -19.67 3.27
CA GLU A 107 -20.19 -18.24 3.52
C GLU A 107 -20.73 -17.50 2.31
N THR A 108 -21.67 -16.58 2.52
CA THR A 108 -22.26 -15.76 1.45
C THR A 108 -21.50 -14.47 1.25
N VAL A 109 -21.40 -14.06 -0.01
CA VAL A 109 -20.94 -12.73 -0.40
C VAL A 109 -22.16 -11.84 -0.62
N ASP A 110 -22.21 -10.70 0.06
CA ASP A 110 -23.29 -9.73 -0.08
C ASP A 110 -23.31 -9.13 -1.48
N GLY A 111 -24.50 -8.68 -1.89
CA GLY A 111 -24.68 -7.99 -3.16
C GLY A 111 -25.92 -7.12 -3.17
N GLU A 112 -25.96 -6.22 -4.13
CA GLU A 112 -27.01 -5.22 -4.28
C GLU A 112 -27.88 -5.52 -5.52
N LEU A 113 -29.19 -5.53 -5.31
CA LEU A 113 -30.17 -5.56 -6.38
C LEU A 113 -30.55 -4.12 -6.76
N PHE A 114 -30.31 -3.73 -7.99
CA PHE A 114 -30.63 -2.40 -8.48
C PHE A 114 -32.16 -2.18 -8.59
N VAL A 115 -32.59 -0.92 -8.44
CA VAL A 115 -34.00 -0.51 -8.34
C VAL A 115 -34.87 -1.02 -9.52
N SER A 116 -34.32 -1.17 -10.71
CA SER A 116 -35.01 -1.77 -11.86
C SER A 116 -35.31 -3.26 -11.69
N GLY A 117 -34.71 -3.91 -10.69
CA GLY A 117 -34.75 -5.36 -10.49
C GLY A 117 -34.07 -6.19 -11.59
N GLN A 118 -33.43 -5.55 -12.56
CA GLN A 118 -32.82 -6.24 -13.69
C GLN A 118 -31.36 -6.62 -13.48
N LYS A 119 -30.70 -6.07 -12.46
CA LYS A 119 -29.29 -6.25 -12.23
C LYS A 119 -28.97 -6.47 -10.76
N TRP A 120 -28.12 -7.46 -10.49
CA TRP A 120 -27.51 -7.68 -9.18
C TRP A 120 -25.98 -7.62 -9.33
N ILE A 121 -25.28 -7.01 -8.35
CA ILE A 121 -23.81 -6.92 -8.33
C ILE A 121 -23.33 -7.27 -6.92
N SER A 122 -22.27 -8.13 -6.84
CA SER A 122 -21.62 -8.43 -5.57
C SER A 122 -20.99 -7.18 -4.95
N GLN A 123 -21.05 -7.09 -3.63
CA GLN A 123 -20.39 -6.05 -2.85
C GLN A 123 -19.20 -6.64 -2.10
N GLY A 124 -18.06 -5.92 -2.15
CA GLY A 124 -16.82 -6.36 -1.53
C GLY A 124 -16.02 -7.38 -2.38
N PRO A 125 -14.78 -7.62 -1.97
CA PRO A 125 -13.85 -8.48 -2.68
C PRO A 125 -14.17 -9.96 -2.45
N LEU A 126 -13.85 -10.78 -3.44
CA LEU A 126 -13.82 -12.23 -3.30
C LEU A 126 -12.50 -12.68 -2.63
N LYS A 127 -12.46 -13.92 -2.13
CA LYS A 127 -11.23 -14.54 -1.64
C LYS A 127 -10.43 -15.10 -2.80
N PHE A 128 -9.11 -15.11 -2.69
CA PHE A 128 -8.22 -15.85 -3.58
C PHE A 128 -8.40 -17.36 -3.38
N ASN A 129 -8.02 -18.15 -4.39
CA ASN A 129 -7.99 -19.61 -4.36
C ASN A 129 -9.31 -20.23 -3.86
N THR A 130 -10.44 -19.67 -4.26
CA THR A 130 -11.76 -20.04 -3.75
C THR A 130 -12.70 -20.39 -4.87
N SER A 131 -13.47 -21.47 -4.69
CA SER A 131 -14.56 -21.85 -5.58
C SER A 131 -15.85 -21.23 -5.09
N TYR A 132 -16.59 -20.61 -6.00
CA TYR A 132 -17.88 -19.98 -5.74
C TYR A 132 -19.01 -20.66 -6.49
N SER A 133 -20.18 -20.72 -5.86
CA SER A 133 -21.47 -21.04 -6.49
C SER A 133 -22.33 -19.80 -6.51
N PHE A 134 -22.84 -19.46 -7.68
CA PHE A 134 -23.72 -18.31 -7.88
C PHE A 134 -25.10 -18.79 -8.36
N GLU A 135 -26.10 -18.72 -7.48
CA GLU A 135 -27.47 -19.09 -7.71
C GLU A 135 -28.29 -17.82 -7.96
N VAL A 136 -28.93 -17.73 -9.12
CA VAL A 136 -29.77 -16.61 -9.54
C VAL A 136 -31.16 -17.11 -9.89
N THR A 137 -32.18 -16.59 -9.23
CA THR A 137 -33.58 -16.83 -9.60
C THR A 137 -34.12 -15.60 -10.32
N THR A 138 -34.63 -15.79 -11.52
CA THR A 138 -35.29 -14.75 -12.32
C THR A 138 -36.82 -14.91 -12.27
N ALA A 139 -37.56 -13.83 -12.57
CA ALA A 139 -39.01 -13.84 -12.74
C ALA A 139 -39.37 -13.13 -14.04
N ASP A 140 -40.27 -13.71 -14.82
CA ASP A 140 -40.84 -13.11 -16.03
C ASP A 140 -41.98 -12.13 -15.69
N SER A 141 -42.58 -11.53 -16.72
CA SER A 141 -43.70 -10.57 -16.56
C SER A 141 -44.98 -11.22 -16.02
N ALA A 142 -45.10 -12.54 -16.08
CA ALA A 142 -46.21 -13.31 -15.49
C ALA A 142 -45.92 -13.77 -14.05
N GLY A 143 -44.70 -13.52 -13.54
CA GLY A 143 -44.25 -13.96 -12.23
C GLY A 143 -43.70 -15.38 -12.18
N THR A 144 -43.52 -16.03 -13.35
CA THR A 144 -42.93 -17.35 -13.42
C THR A 144 -41.44 -17.28 -13.10
N LYS A 145 -40.99 -18.14 -12.19
CA LYS A 145 -39.60 -18.14 -11.72
C LYS A 145 -38.78 -19.26 -12.40
N ALA A 146 -37.52 -18.94 -12.69
CA ALA A 146 -36.51 -19.87 -13.14
C ALA A 146 -35.22 -19.69 -12.38
N THR A 147 -34.61 -20.75 -11.89
CA THR A 147 -33.33 -20.73 -11.14
C THR A 147 -32.18 -21.21 -12.04
N HIS A 148 -31.10 -20.46 -12.02
CA HIS A 148 -29.86 -20.75 -12.71
C HIS A 148 -28.72 -20.82 -11.69
N VAL A 149 -27.87 -21.86 -11.79
CA VAL A 149 -26.70 -22.03 -10.93
C VAL A 149 -25.45 -22.08 -11.80
N SER A 150 -24.49 -21.25 -11.48
CA SER A 150 -23.17 -21.24 -12.10
C SER A 150 -22.08 -21.39 -11.03
N THR A 151 -20.93 -21.90 -11.43
CA THR A 151 -19.77 -22.02 -10.55
C THR A 151 -18.55 -21.44 -11.25
N PHE A 152 -17.63 -20.87 -10.48
CA PHE A 152 -16.34 -20.36 -10.97
C PHE A 152 -15.28 -20.46 -9.87
N THR A 153 -14.01 -20.29 -10.23
CA THR A 153 -12.90 -20.25 -9.27
C THR A 153 -12.09 -18.96 -9.44
N THR A 154 -11.65 -18.38 -8.32
CA THR A 154 -10.78 -17.21 -8.32
C THR A 154 -9.32 -17.59 -8.54
N VAL A 155 -8.49 -16.56 -8.79
CA VAL A 155 -7.04 -16.70 -8.99
C VAL A 155 -6.42 -17.56 -7.89
N PRO A 156 -5.61 -18.59 -8.26
CA PRO A 156 -4.95 -19.47 -7.28
C PRO A 156 -3.89 -18.72 -6.46
N ALA A 157 -3.58 -19.22 -5.26
CA ALA A 157 -2.61 -18.62 -4.34
C ALA A 157 -1.21 -18.41 -4.95
N ALA A 158 -0.81 -19.26 -5.90
CA ALA A 158 0.46 -19.13 -6.61
C ALA A 158 0.55 -17.88 -7.52
N HIS A 159 -0.55 -17.19 -7.73
CA HIS A 159 -0.66 -15.99 -8.56
C HIS A 159 -1.03 -14.75 -7.75
N GLU A 160 -0.84 -14.80 -6.44
CA GLU A 160 -0.95 -13.64 -5.56
C GLU A 160 0.34 -12.81 -5.61
N ALA A 161 0.21 -11.50 -5.71
CA ALA A 161 1.31 -10.56 -5.68
C ALA A 161 1.15 -9.55 -4.55
N ASN A 162 2.27 -9.18 -3.91
CA ASN A 162 2.31 -8.19 -2.85
C ASN A 162 3.55 -7.29 -2.98
N LEU A 163 3.72 -6.34 -2.06
CA LEU A 163 4.92 -5.52 -1.96
C LEU A 163 5.29 -5.23 -0.50
N VAL A 164 6.56 -4.88 -0.32
CA VAL A 164 7.08 -4.27 0.90
C VAL A 164 7.51 -2.85 0.59
N MET A 165 7.02 -1.88 1.38
CA MET A 165 7.39 -0.47 1.28
C MET A 165 8.51 -0.13 2.27
N TYR A 166 9.50 0.63 1.80
CA TYR A 166 10.48 1.30 2.64
C TYR A 166 10.39 2.82 2.43
N PRO A 167 10.45 3.64 3.49
CA PRO A 167 10.53 3.26 4.91
C PRO A 167 9.25 2.59 5.41
N ALA A 168 9.36 1.86 6.53
CA ALA A 168 8.22 1.19 7.15
C ALA A 168 7.14 2.20 7.59
N ALA A 169 5.91 1.72 7.73
CA ALA A 169 4.80 2.55 8.21
C ALA A 169 5.11 3.21 9.56
N ASN A 170 4.77 4.49 9.67
CA ASN A 170 5.00 5.37 10.82
C ASN A 170 6.47 5.63 11.16
N ALA A 171 7.40 5.23 10.30
CA ALA A 171 8.80 5.61 10.46
C ALA A 171 8.96 7.14 10.35
N THR A 172 9.91 7.69 11.10
CA THR A 172 10.38 9.07 10.93
C THR A 172 11.71 9.02 10.18
N VAL A 173 11.78 9.75 9.06
CA VAL A 173 12.97 9.78 8.18
C VAL A 173 13.34 11.22 7.81
N GLY A 174 14.55 11.41 7.32
CA GLY A 174 15.02 12.70 6.81
C GLY A 174 14.34 13.11 5.50
N VAL A 175 14.52 14.36 5.14
CA VAL A 175 13.86 15.02 4.00
C VAL A 175 14.22 14.41 2.62
N ALA A 176 15.30 13.67 2.52
CA ALA A 176 15.77 13.10 1.27
C ALA A 176 15.39 11.61 1.08
N GLN A 177 14.58 11.02 1.97
CA GLN A 177 14.20 9.63 1.85
C GLN A 177 13.25 9.41 0.68
N PRO A 178 13.65 8.68 -0.39
CA PRO A 178 12.72 8.20 -1.38
C PRO A 178 11.81 7.12 -0.78
N LEU A 179 10.58 7.02 -1.26
CA LEU A 179 9.74 5.86 -0.97
C LEU A 179 10.13 4.73 -1.93
N GLU A 180 10.48 3.57 -1.41
CA GLU A 180 10.83 2.40 -2.22
C GLU A 180 9.78 1.31 -2.06
N PHE A 181 9.36 0.73 -3.17
CA PHE A 181 8.39 -0.37 -3.23
C PHE A 181 9.08 -1.56 -3.88
N ASN A 182 9.18 -2.64 -3.10
CA ASN A 182 9.76 -3.92 -3.52
C ASN A 182 8.64 -4.93 -3.67
N PHE A 183 8.37 -5.34 -4.90
CA PHE A 183 7.30 -6.27 -5.24
C PHE A 183 7.78 -7.72 -5.13
N SER A 184 6.88 -8.62 -4.71
CA SER A 184 7.15 -10.05 -4.63
C SER A 184 7.31 -10.70 -6.01
N GLU A 185 6.70 -10.10 -7.04
CA GLU A 185 6.62 -10.60 -8.40
C GLU A 185 6.93 -9.48 -9.42
N PRO A 186 7.42 -9.82 -10.63
CA PRO A 186 7.63 -8.83 -11.67
C PRO A 186 6.34 -8.10 -12.06
N VAL A 187 6.40 -6.78 -12.11
CA VAL A 187 5.32 -5.90 -12.54
C VAL A 187 5.49 -5.59 -14.02
N ILE A 188 4.61 -6.14 -14.85
CA ILE A 188 4.56 -5.87 -16.29
C ILE A 188 3.65 -4.68 -16.55
N ASN A 189 2.50 -4.61 -15.87
CA ASN A 189 1.53 -3.52 -15.97
C ASN A 189 1.89 -2.37 -15.02
N LYS A 190 3.05 -1.74 -15.24
CA LYS A 190 3.60 -0.68 -14.37
C LYS A 190 2.62 0.46 -14.16
N GLU A 191 1.95 0.91 -15.23
CA GLU A 191 0.98 2.00 -15.16
C GLU A 191 -0.23 1.70 -14.27
N ALA A 192 -0.76 0.47 -14.32
CA ALA A 192 -1.86 0.05 -13.45
C ALA A 192 -1.45 0.06 -11.99
N VAL A 193 -0.25 -0.44 -11.68
CA VAL A 193 0.30 -0.46 -10.32
C VAL A 193 0.61 0.94 -9.81
N GLU A 194 1.25 1.79 -10.61
CA GLU A 194 1.52 3.19 -10.24
C GLU A 194 0.22 3.96 -9.96
N SER A 195 -0.81 3.78 -10.80
CA SER A 195 -2.12 4.43 -10.64
C SER A 195 -2.85 4.00 -9.35
N ALA A 196 -2.54 2.78 -8.86
CA ALA A 196 -3.11 2.24 -7.63
C ALA A 196 -2.35 2.68 -6.36
N ILE A 197 -1.17 3.32 -6.51
CA ILE A 197 -0.37 3.85 -5.39
C ILE A 197 -0.46 5.37 -5.40
N LYS A 198 -1.18 5.93 -4.41
CA LYS A 198 -1.33 7.37 -4.26
C LYS A 198 -0.49 7.88 -3.11
N ILE A 199 0.39 8.84 -3.39
CA ILE A 199 1.21 9.51 -2.38
C ILE A 199 0.70 10.93 -2.20
N THR A 200 0.37 11.29 -0.96
CA THR A 200 -0.10 12.62 -0.59
C THR A 200 0.86 13.24 0.41
N SER A 201 1.47 14.36 0.03
CA SER A 201 2.24 15.20 0.94
C SER A 201 1.32 16.21 1.62
N ALA A 202 1.57 16.52 2.89
CA ALA A 202 0.83 17.55 3.63
C ALA A 202 0.89 18.94 2.97
N THR A 203 1.92 19.18 2.14
CA THR A 203 2.10 20.45 1.41
C THR A 203 1.65 20.38 -0.05
N GLY A 204 1.09 19.25 -0.49
CA GLY A 204 0.66 19.06 -1.88
C GLY A 204 1.80 18.82 -2.87
N GLN A 205 3.03 18.57 -2.39
CA GLN A 205 4.17 18.27 -3.25
C GLN A 205 3.96 16.94 -3.99
N VAL A 206 4.17 16.93 -5.29
CA VAL A 206 4.00 15.77 -6.17
C VAL A 206 5.38 15.28 -6.62
N GLY A 207 5.51 13.99 -6.83
CA GLY A 207 6.72 13.34 -7.32
C GLY A 207 6.45 12.44 -8.52
N ALA A 208 7.43 11.59 -8.82
CA ALA A 208 7.36 10.62 -9.90
C ALA A 208 7.91 9.26 -9.44
N PHE A 209 7.43 8.20 -10.08
CA PHE A 209 7.98 6.85 -9.97
C PHE A 209 9.18 6.69 -10.90
N HIS A 210 10.16 5.91 -10.46
CA HIS A 210 11.30 5.49 -11.28
C HIS A 210 11.61 4.01 -11.02
N TRP A 211 11.50 3.21 -12.07
CA TRP A 211 11.72 1.76 -12.00
C TRP A 211 13.18 1.40 -12.18
N TYR A 212 13.76 0.72 -11.21
CA TYR A 212 15.12 0.17 -11.27
C TYR A 212 15.15 -1.29 -11.75
N SER A 213 14.03 -1.99 -11.62
CA SER A 213 13.78 -3.33 -12.16
C SER A 213 12.28 -3.58 -12.23
N ASP A 214 11.86 -4.73 -12.74
CA ASP A 214 10.43 -5.08 -12.74
C ASP A 214 9.88 -5.37 -11.34
N THR A 215 10.73 -5.50 -10.32
CA THR A 215 10.32 -5.72 -8.94
C THR A 215 10.65 -4.57 -7.99
N ARG A 216 11.30 -3.49 -8.48
CA ARG A 216 11.71 -2.38 -7.62
C ARG A 216 11.48 -1.03 -8.26
N VAL A 217 10.66 -0.21 -7.61
CA VAL A 217 10.38 1.17 -8.00
C VAL A 217 10.58 2.09 -6.80
N ARG A 218 11.04 3.30 -7.06
CA ARG A 218 11.10 4.38 -6.08
C ARG A 218 10.24 5.55 -6.50
N TYR A 219 9.81 6.31 -5.51
CA TYR A 219 9.07 7.56 -5.70
C TYR A 219 9.74 8.69 -4.91
N ARG A 220 10.05 9.78 -5.56
CA ARG A 220 10.49 11.03 -4.93
C ARG A 220 9.88 12.25 -5.62
N ALA A 221 9.83 13.35 -4.91
CA ALA A 221 9.48 14.63 -5.49
C ALA A 221 10.66 15.27 -6.24
N ALA A 222 10.42 16.39 -6.92
CA ALA A 222 11.48 17.16 -7.57
C ALA A 222 12.47 17.74 -6.57
N GLU A 223 11.94 18.21 -5.43
CA GLU A 223 12.70 18.76 -4.32
C GLU A 223 12.60 17.84 -3.11
N PHE A 224 13.49 18.01 -2.13
CA PHE A 224 13.40 17.29 -0.85
C PHE A 224 12.03 17.48 -0.19
N TRP A 225 11.60 16.50 0.57
CA TRP A 225 10.35 16.59 1.32
C TRP A 225 10.42 17.76 2.32
N PRO A 226 9.33 18.50 2.52
CA PRO A 226 9.31 19.55 3.53
C PRO A 226 9.54 18.96 4.92
N ALA A 227 10.43 19.61 5.69
CA ALA A 227 10.74 19.17 7.05
C ALA A 227 9.53 19.26 7.98
N ASN A 228 9.47 18.36 8.96
CA ASN A 228 8.43 18.30 9.98
C ASN A 228 7.01 18.15 9.42
N THR A 229 6.86 17.32 8.37
CA THR A 229 5.61 17.00 7.70
C THR A 229 5.34 15.49 7.70
N ALA A 230 4.29 15.08 7.03
CA ALA A 230 3.98 13.66 6.83
C ALA A 230 3.58 13.39 5.38
N LEU A 231 3.85 12.16 4.95
CA LEU A 231 3.35 11.58 3.71
C LEU A 231 2.32 10.52 4.05
N THR A 232 1.21 10.51 3.32
CA THR A 232 0.27 9.40 3.32
C THR A 232 0.43 8.61 2.02
N VAL A 233 0.62 7.31 2.14
CA VAL A 233 0.79 6.38 1.01
C VAL A 233 -0.38 5.40 1.02
N GLU A 234 -1.28 5.54 0.06
CA GLU A 234 -2.41 4.65 -0.16
C GLU A 234 -2.02 3.65 -1.25
N MET A 235 -1.91 2.38 -0.92
CA MET A 235 -1.59 1.27 -1.82
C MET A 235 -2.86 0.46 -2.05
N ASN A 236 -3.64 0.79 -3.06
CA ASN A 236 -4.92 0.14 -3.39
C ASN A 236 -4.69 -0.97 -4.41
N LEU A 237 -3.92 -1.98 -4.05
CA LEU A 237 -3.41 -3.00 -4.96
C LEU A 237 -4.27 -4.27 -5.02
N PHE A 238 -5.27 -4.43 -4.15
CA PHE A 238 -6.16 -5.59 -4.21
C PHE A 238 -6.91 -5.64 -5.54
N GLY A 239 -6.75 -6.74 -6.28
CA GLY A 239 -7.36 -6.92 -7.59
C GLY A 239 -6.63 -6.22 -8.75
N VAL A 240 -5.54 -5.50 -8.51
CA VAL A 240 -4.73 -4.90 -9.58
C VAL A 240 -3.95 -6.00 -10.30
N ASP A 241 -4.03 -6.03 -11.62
CA ASP A 241 -3.30 -6.96 -12.47
C ASP A 241 -1.85 -6.45 -12.67
N PHE A 242 -0.88 -7.19 -12.13
CA PHE A 242 0.55 -6.89 -12.30
C PHE A 242 1.09 -7.36 -13.65
N GLY A 243 0.31 -8.15 -14.39
CA GLY A 243 0.68 -8.88 -15.60
C GLY A 243 1.05 -10.34 -15.32
N ASN A 244 1.14 -11.15 -16.39
CA ASN A 244 1.40 -12.60 -16.31
C ASN A 244 0.44 -13.38 -15.38
N GLY A 245 -0.79 -12.87 -15.21
CA GLY A 245 -1.78 -13.47 -14.32
C GLY A 245 -1.55 -13.23 -12.83
N MET A 246 -0.58 -12.39 -12.47
CA MET A 246 -0.29 -12.01 -11.08
C MET A 246 -1.22 -10.89 -10.63
N ILE A 247 -1.96 -11.11 -9.55
CA ILE A 247 -2.97 -10.17 -9.05
C ILE A 247 -2.58 -9.69 -7.64
N GLY A 248 -2.63 -8.39 -7.43
CA GLY A 248 -2.38 -7.78 -6.11
C GLY A 248 -3.37 -8.30 -5.06
N ASN A 249 -2.84 -8.70 -3.90
CA ASN A 249 -3.62 -9.39 -2.86
C ASN A 249 -3.96 -8.51 -1.65
N PHE A 250 -3.64 -7.21 -1.66
CA PHE A 250 -3.87 -6.33 -0.52
C PHE A 250 -4.17 -4.88 -0.91
N SER A 251 -4.80 -4.17 0.02
CA SER A 251 -4.84 -2.71 0.02
C SER A 251 -4.46 -2.22 1.41
N LYS A 252 -3.65 -1.16 1.50
CA LYS A 252 -3.12 -0.64 2.75
C LYS A 252 -2.81 0.84 2.64
N THR A 253 -3.13 1.60 3.68
CA THR A 253 -2.65 2.97 3.87
C THR A 253 -1.53 2.99 4.89
N SER A 254 -0.46 3.70 4.59
CA SER A 254 0.71 3.89 5.46
C SER A 254 1.06 5.36 5.57
N ASN A 255 1.52 5.79 6.74
CA ASN A 255 2.06 7.13 6.94
C ASN A 255 3.57 7.05 7.10
N VAL A 256 4.28 8.08 6.62
CA VAL A 256 5.72 8.28 6.82
C VAL A 256 5.91 9.69 7.35
N ASN A 257 6.61 9.83 8.47
CA ASN A 257 6.90 11.13 9.05
C ASN A 257 8.23 11.67 8.51
N ILE A 258 8.24 12.91 8.10
CA ILE A 258 9.45 13.62 7.69
C ILE A 258 9.93 14.44 8.88
N GLY A 259 11.15 14.17 9.33
CA GLY A 259 11.79 14.88 10.44
C GLY A 259 12.37 16.24 10.05
N ASN A 260 13.37 16.68 10.79
CA ASN A 260 14.11 17.87 10.46
C ASN A 260 14.87 17.72 9.13
N LYS A 261 15.13 18.83 8.46
CA LYS A 261 16.10 18.88 7.36
C LYS A 261 17.51 18.83 7.95
N VAL A 262 18.19 17.71 7.84
CA VAL A 262 19.58 17.54 8.27
C VAL A 262 20.45 17.34 7.05
N VAL A 263 21.44 18.20 6.86
CA VAL A 263 22.39 18.17 5.75
C VAL A 263 23.80 18.18 6.28
N MET A 264 24.57 17.14 5.99
CA MET A 264 26.01 17.13 6.15
C MET A 264 26.66 17.52 4.82
N GLU A 265 27.35 18.63 4.79
CA GLU A 265 28.26 18.97 3.70
C GLU A 265 29.66 18.43 4.03
N ALA A 266 30.17 17.53 3.22
CA ALA A 266 31.50 16.92 3.36
C ALA A 266 32.40 17.46 2.25
N ASP A 267 33.34 18.34 2.61
CA ASP A 267 34.26 18.97 1.66
C ASP A 267 35.62 18.27 1.68
N ALA A 268 35.91 17.52 0.62
CA ALA A 268 37.18 16.81 0.47
C ALA A 268 38.37 17.76 0.26
N ALA A 269 38.17 18.91 -0.35
CA ALA A 269 39.22 19.91 -0.52
C ALA A 269 39.56 20.63 0.79
N ALA A 270 38.51 21.01 1.55
CA ALA A 270 38.67 21.62 2.86
C ALA A 270 38.99 20.63 3.98
N LYS A 271 38.74 19.32 3.74
CA LYS A 271 38.93 18.21 4.71
C LYS A 271 38.13 18.46 5.99
N SER A 272 36.86 18.82 5.79
CA SER A 272 35.95 19.14 6.89
C SER A 272 34.54 18.71 6.57
N VAL A 273 33.73 18.59 7.59
CA VAL A 273 32.28 18.46 7.47
C VAL A 273 31.59 19.59 8.21
N SER A 274 30.50 20.10 7.63
CA SER A 274 29.59 21.04 8.24
C SER A 274 28.20 20.44 8.25
N ILE A 275 27.53 20.41 9.41
CA ILE A 275 26.23 19.81 9.58
C ILE A 275 25.22 20.91 9.91
N PHE A 276 24.21 21.00 9.05
CA PHE A 276 23.12 21.95 9.16
C PHE A 276 21.84 21.24 9.61
N VAL A 277 21.13 21.84 10.53
CA VAL A 277 19.79 21.42 10.95
C VAL A 277 18.82 22.55 10.68
N ASN A 278 17.84 22.31 9.83
CA ASN A 278 16.88 23.33 9.37
C ASN A 278 17.60 24.62 8.88
N ASP A 279 18.62 24.41 8.04
CA ASP A 279 19.46 25.44 7.42
C ASP A 279 20.33 26.26 8.40
N GLN A 280 20.42 25.86 9.68
CA GLN A 280 21.31 26.48 10.67
C GLN A 280 22.50 25.56 10.91
N LEU A 281 23.71 26.11 10.91
CA LEU A 281 24.92 25.38 11.23
C LEU A 281 24.87 24.87 12.70
N ALA A 282 24.78 23.57 12.84
CA ALA A 282 24.72 22.88 14.13
C ALA A 282 26.10 22.44 14.62
N ARG A 283 26.92 21.89 13.72
CA ARG A 283 28.27 21.34 14.02
C ARG A 283 29.20 21.50 12.83
N SER A 284 30.49 21.56 13.11
CA SER A 284 31.55 21.44 12.12
C SER A 284 32.71 20.65 12.72
N PHE A 285 33.28 19.75 11.95
CA PHE A 285 34.36 18.87 12.37
C PHE A 285 35.46 18.78 11.32
N PRO A 286 36.73 18.70 11.70
CA PRO A 286 37.81 18.24 10.83
C PRO A 286 37.50 16.80 10.38
N ALA A 287 37.76 16.51 9.11
CA ALA A 287 37.50 15.20 8.52
C ALA A 287 38.69 14.68 7.72
N THR A 288 38.64 13.39 7.40
CA THR A 288 39.44 12.76 6.35
C THR A 288 38.48 12.05 5.40
N LEU A 289 38.59 12.35 4.12
CA LEU A 289 37.81 11.72 3.06
C LEU A 289 38.71 10.77 2.25
N GLY A 290 38.21 10.29 1.11
CA GLY A 290 38.95 9.42 0.21
C GLY A 290 40.23 10.09 -0.31
N ASP A 291 41.30 9.32 -0.36
CA ASP A 291 42.59 9.78 -0.91
C ASP A 291 42.57 9.88 -2.44
N THR A 292 43.72 10.16 -3.05
CA THR A 292 43.81 10.32 -4.50
C THR A 292 43.62 9.03 -5.27
N ALA A 293 43.90 7.86 -4.67
CA ALA A 293 43.73 6.56 -5.29
C ALA A 293 42.27 6.03 -5.13
N PHE A 294 41.62 6.41 -4.05
CA PHE A 294 40.25 6.01 -3.69
C PHE A 294 39.40 7.22 -3.30
N PRO A 295 39.17 8.19 -4.20
CA PRO A 295 38.47 9.41 -3.85
C PRO A 295 37.02 9.14 -3.46
N SER A 296 36.51 9.90 -2.47
CA SER A 296 35.10 9.83 -2.06
C SER A 296 34.17 10.14 -3.23
N ALA A 297 33.02 9.48 -3.27
CA ALA A 297 31.98 9.81 -4.25
C ALA A 297 31.49 11.23 -4.06
N SER A 298 31.23 11.94 -5.18
CA SER A 298 30.68 13.31 -5.17
C SER A 298 29.14 13.31 -5.09
N GLY A 299 28.56 14.49 -4.86
CA GLY A 299 27.13 14.73 -4.92
C GLY A 299 26.38 14.23 -3.71
N TYR A 300 25.11 13.86 -3.91
CA TYR A 300 24.20 13.50 -2.83
C TYR A 300 24.23 12.02 -2.51
N MET A 301 24.30 11.73 -1.23
CA MET A 301 24.04 10.41 -0.65
C MET A 301 22.99 10.59 0.46
N VAL A 302 22.21 9.57 0.71
CA VAL A 302 21.19 9.57 1.75
C VAL A 302 21.56 8.52 2.80
N LEU A 303 21.53 8.93 4.05
CA LEU A 303 21.88 8.08 5.19
C LEU A 303 20.91 6.90 5.26
N THR A 304 21.45 5.69 5.37
CA THR A 304 20.65 4.46 5.46
C THR A 304 20.32 4.11 6.92
N SER A 305 19.50 3.08 7.13
CA SER A 305 19.22 2.58 8.50
C SER A 305 20.33 1.71 9.10
N ASP A 306 21.36 1.36 8.32
CA ASP A 306 22.46 0.52 8.81
C ASP A 306 23.46 1.35 9.62
N LYS A 307 23.39 1.18 10.93
CA LYS A 307 24.28 1.81 11.90
C LYS A 307 24.88 0.76 12.81
N GLN A 308 26.20 0.74 12.93
CA GLN A 308 26.93 -0.19 13.77
C GLN A 308 27.85 0.57 14.75
N ARG A 309 27.61 0.38 16.05
CA ARG A 309 28.45 1.01 17.08
C ARG A 309 29.90 0.56 16.99
N TYR A 310 30.11 -0.70 16.64
CA TYR A 310 31.40 -1.32 16.35
C TYR A 310 31.30 -2.10 15.06
N ALA A 311 32.22 -1.88 14.13
CA ALA A 311 32.25 -2.55 12.84
C ALA A 311 33.68 -2.91 12.43
N THR A 312 33.84 -4.03 11.74
CA THR A 312 35.12 -4.41 11.13
C THR A 312 35.00 -4.22 9.62
N PHE A 313 35.79 -3.33 9.05
CA PHE A 313 35.89 -3.14 7.61
C PHE A 313 36.99 -4.03 7.04
N LYS A 314 36.71 -4.62 5.89
CA LYS A 314 37.69 -5.50 5.18
C LYS A 314 37.98 -4.92 3.81
N ALA A 315 39.25 -4.86 3.43
CA ALA A 315 39.70 -4.42 2.10
C ALA A 315 39.04 -5.25 0.98
N SER A 316 38.82 -6.54 1.22
CA SER A 316 38.10 -7.41 0.29
C SER A 316 36.66 -7.04 0.01
N SER A 317 36.00 -6.33 0.91
CA SER A 317 34.59 -5.88 0.69
C SER A 317 34.48 -4.75 -0.33
N ILE A 318 35.57 -4.05 -0.62
CA ILE A 318 35.67 -3.04 -1.67
C ILE A 318 36.46 -3.55 -2.88
N GLY A 319 36.65 -4.88 -3.00
CA GLY A 319 37.30 -5.54 -4.15
C GLY A 319 38.79 -5.64 -4.11
N LEU A 320 39.47 -5.16 -3.06
CA LEU A 320 40.92 -5.28 -2.91
C LEU A 320 41.32 -6.70 -2.49
N LYS A 321 42.42 -7.19 -3.07
CA LYS A 321 43.04 -8.50 -2.74
C LYS A 321 44.23 -8.29 -1.85
N PRO A 322 44.67 -9.33 -1.09
CA PRO A 322 45.91 -9.28 -0.32
C PRO A 322 47.08 -8.89 -1.18
N GLY A 323 47.77 -7.79 -0.79
CA GLY A 323 48.93 -7.25 -1.49
C GLY A 323 48.61 -6.23 -2.59
N ASP A 324 47.37 -5.94 -2.89
CA ASP A 324 47.01 -4.84 -3.79
C ASP A 324 47.42 -3.47 -3.20
N PRO A 325 47.79 -2.49 -4.03
CA PRO A 325 47.94 -1.11 -3.54
C PRO A 325 46.70 -0.65 -2.81
N GLY A 326 46.85 -0.17 -1.56
CA GLY A 326 45.74 0.21 -0.72
C GLY A 326 45.12 -0.91 0.11
N ASP A 327 45.60 -2.15 0.01
CA ASP A 327 45.12 -3.23 0.88
C ASP A 327 45.43 -2.93 2.35
N TYR A 328 44.38 -2.69 3.14
CA TYR A 328 44.47 -2.48 4.59
C TYR A 328 44.10 -3.73 5.39
N GLY A 329 43.87 -4.87 4.72
CA GLY A 329 43.45 -6.11 5.35
C GLY A 329 42.11 -5.99 6.02
N SER A 330 42.11 -5.80 7.33
CA SER A 330 40.88 -5.46 8.12
C SER A 330 41.18 -4.40 9.16
N VAL A 331 40.19 -3.58 9.46
CA VAL A 331 40.28 -2.50 10.47
C VAL A 331 38.98 -2.39 11.24
N ASP A 332 39.09 -2.26 12.56
CA ASP A 332 37.96 -2.00 13.45
C ASP A 332 37.71 -0.50 13.54
N VAL A 333 36.45 -0.13 13.42
CA VAL A 333 35.98 1.25 13.51
C VAL A 333 34.79 1.35 14.46
N GLU A 334 34.54 2.55 14.97
CA GLU A 334 33.38 2.84 15.80
C GLU A 334 32.43 3.80 15.10
N PHE A 335 31.17 3.78 15.51
CA PHE A 335 30.10 4.69 15.02
C PHE A 335 29.91 4.62 13.49
N ALA A 336 30.01 3.43 12.90
CA ALA A 336 29.82 3.25 11.48
C ALA A 336 28.36 3.53 11.09
N THR A 337 28.15 4.45 10.16
CA THR A 337 26.85 4.83 9.61
C THR A 337 26.94 4.72 8.08
N ARG A 338 26.13 3.83 7.49
CA ARG A 338 26.23 3.46 6.07
C ARG A 338 25.55 4.49 5.15
N LEU A 339 26.20 4.80 4.04
CA LEU A 339 25.71 5.67 2.97
C LEU A 339 25.42 4.89 1.68
N SER A 340 26.21 3.83 1.38
CA SER A 340 26.04 3.07 0.14
C SER A 340 26.16 1.57 0.35
N ASN A 341 25.62 0.79 -0.59
CA ASN A 341 25.74 -0.67 -0.60
C ASN A 341 27.18 -1.11 -0.93
N SER A 342 27.88 -0.31 -1.73
CA SER A 342 29.29 -0.54 -2.09
C SER A 342 30.27 -0.34 -0.95
N GLY A 343 29.83 0.19 0.21
CA GLY A 343 30.65 0.24 1.41
C GLY A 343 31.17 1.64 1.79
N ILE A 344 30.48 2.70 1.39
CA ILE A 344 30.76 4.06 1.89
C ILE A 344 30.08 4.27 3.24
N PHE A 345 30.86 4.71 4.23
CA PHE A 345 30.38 4.99 5.59
C PHE A 345 30.88 6.32 6.11
N ILE A 346 30.16 6.86 7.08
CA ILE A 346 30.71 7.82 8.05
C ILE A 346 31.11 7.01 9.28
N HIS A 347 32.34 7.20 9.80
CA HIS A 347 32.81 6.46 10.96
C HIS A 347 33.90 7.24 11.72
N GLN A 348 34.25 6.77 12.92
CA GLN A 348 35.42 7.28 13.63
C GLN A 348 36.68 6.94 12.83
N ALA A 349 37.51 7.91 12.58
CA ALA A 349 38.80 7.72 11.91
C ALA A 349 39.66 6.70 12.66
N THR A 350 40.43 5.91 11.92
CA THR A 350 41.35 4.96 12.52
C THR A 350 42.46 5.66 13.33
N PRO A 351 43.08 5.00 14.31
CA PRO A 351 44.17 5.62 15.10
C PRO A 351 45.30 6.23 14.25
N SER A 352 45.58 5.61 13.08
CA SER A 352 46.61 6.09 12.13
C SER A 352 46.17 7.34 11.38
N ALA A 353 44.85 7.54 11.12
CA ALA A 353 44.31 8.69 10.40
C ALA A 353 43.94 9.86 11.35
N MET A 354 43.70 9.58 12.62
CA MET A 354 43.24 10.55 13.60
C MET A 354 44.13 11.83 13.69
N PRO A 355 45.50 11.73 13.67
CA PRO A 355 46.34 12.93 13.73
C PRO A 355 46.24 13.82 12.48
N TYR A 356 45.68 13.31 11.40
CA TYR A 356 45.65 13.98 10.09
C TYR A 356 44.27 14.54 9.75
N LEU A 357 43.29 14.45 10.65
CA LEU A 357 41.98 15.04 10.46
C LEU A 357 42.10 16.55 10.16
N GLY A 358 41.44 16.99 9.07
CA GLY A 358 41.51 18.36 8.59
C GLY A 358 42.79 18.71 7.81
N VAL A 359 43.74 17.76 7.66
CA VAL A 359 45.02 17.99 7.00
C VAL A 359 45.17 17.18 5.73
N VAL A 360 44.92 15.86 5.79
CA VAL A 360 45.10 14.92 4.66
C VAL A 360 43.89 13.97 4.54
N ASN A 361 43.52 13.69 3.30
CA ASN A 361 42.54 12.64 2.99
C ASN A 361 43.28 11.29 2.91
N LEU A 362 42.84 10.32 3.70
CA LEU A 362 43.52 9.04 3.91
C LEU A 362 42.60 7.81 3.82
N SER A 363 41.29 8.02 3.56
CA SER A 363 40.35 6.89 3.50
C SER A 363 40.22 6.30 2.08
N HIS A 364 39.53 5.18 1.97
CA HIS A 364 39.18 4.54 0.71
C HIS A 364 37.77 4.95 0.22
N GLY A 365 37.40 6.20 0.45
CA GLY A 365 36.11 6.76 0.05
C GLY A 365 35.16 7.09 1.21
N CYS A 366 35.37 6.53 2.41
CA CYS A 366 34.58 6.83 3.60
C CYS A 366 34.85 8.24 4.14
N ILE A 367 33.98 8.72 5.01
CA ILE A 367 34.14 10.00 5.74
C ILE A 367 34.57 9.66 7.17
N GLY A 368 35.84 9.86 7.48
CA GLY A 368 36.43 9.64 8.81
C GLY A 368 36.39 10.92 9.66
N LEU A 369 35.88 10.82 10.87
CA LEU A 369 35.72 11.91 11.83
C LEU A 369 36.43 11.59 13.15
N SER A 370 36.54 12.57 14.04
CA SER A 370 36.90 12.30 15.43
C SER A 370 35.84 11.42 16.11
N ALA A 371 36.16 10.83 17.26
CA ALA A 371 35.18 10.08 18.07
C ALA A 371 33.95 10.94 18.43
N GLU A 372 34.16 12.21 18.73
CA GLU A 372 33.09 13.18 19.00
C GLU A 372 32.21 13.38 17.76
N GLY A 373 32.82 13.64 16.57
CA GLY A 373 32.09 13.91 15.33
C GLY A 373 31.33 12.68 14.85
N ALA A 374 31.97 11.50 14.79
CA ALA A 374 31.33 10.26 14.39
C ALA A 374 30.23 9.84 15.37
N GLY A 375 30.46 10.00 16.69
CA GLY A 375 29.46 9.75 17.72
C GLY A 375 28.26 10.68 17.62
N TRP A 376 28.49 11.96 17.31
CA TRP A 376 27.41 12.91 17.10
C TRP A 376 26.55 12.53 15.89
N VAL A 377 27.16 12.22 14.75
CA VAL A 377 26.47 11.74 13.53
C VAL A 377 25.65 10.49 13.83
N PHE A 378 26.27 9.51 14.46
CA PHE A 378 25.62 8.26 14.83
C PHE A 378 24.37 8.45 15.70
N ALA A 379 24.42 9.42 16.63
CA ALA A 379 23.32 9.68 17.55
C ALA A 379 22.22 10.58 16.98
N ASN A 380 22.56 11.54 16.09
CA ASN A 380 21.67 12.64 15.74
C ASN A 380 21.24 12.68 14.27
N MET A 381 21.96 12.02 13.36
CA MET A 381 21.49 11.87 11.98
C MET A 381 20.72 10.57 11.83
N HIS A 382 19.69 10.57 10.96
CA HIS A 382 18.72 9.48 10.82
C HIS A 382 18.63 9.02 9.36
N PRO A 383 18.07 7.83 9.09
CA PRO A 383 17.79 7.40 7.71
C PRO A 383 17.01 8.48 6.96
N GLY A 384 17.44 8.79 5.75
CA GLY A 384 16.83 9.86 4.97
C GLY A 384 17.48 11.23 5.10
N ASP A 385 18.44 11.41 6.01
CA ASP A 385 19.23 12.64 6.10
C ASP A 385 20.26 12.71 4.97
N ILE A 386 20.65 13.92 4.61
CA ILE A 386 21.47 14.23 3.46
C ILE A 386 22.95 14.23 3.81
N VAL A 387 23.75 13.60 2.97
CA VAL A 387 25.21 13.80 2.92
C VAL A 387 25.55 14.29 1.52
N HIS A 388 26.02 15.52 1.41
CA HIS A 388 26.45 16.15 0.17
C HIS A 388 27.96 16.27 0.17
N THR A 389 28.64 15.53 -0.72
CA THR A 389 30.11 15.52 -0.82
C THR A 389 30.55 16.38 -1.99
N VAL A 390 31.46 17.30 -1.72
CA VAL A 390 32.06 18.24 -2.67
C VAL A 390 33.57 18.21 -2.62
N GLY A 391 34.24 18.89 -3.55
CA GLY A 391 35.70 19.01 -3.57
C GLY A 391 36.44 17.71 -3.87
N THR A 392 35.78 16.71 -4.43
CA THR A 392 36.33 15.41 -4.86
C THR A 392 36.25 15.27 -6.39
N PRO A 393 37.24 14.63 -7.06
CA PRO A 393 37.20 14.40 -8.50
C PRO A 393 36.32 13.23 -8.93
N ASN A 394 35.78 12.45 -7.98
CA ASN A 394 35.05 11.22 -8.27
C ASN A 394 33.64 11.50 -8.76
N ALA A 395 33.03 10.53 -9.46
CA ALA A 395 31.63 10.55 -9.86
C ALA A 395 30.69 10.38 -8.65
N THR A 396 29.41 10.63 -8.88
CA THR A 396 28.35 10.31 -7.91
C THR A 396 28.14 8.80 -7.80
N ILE A 397 27.57 8.34 -6.69
CA ILE A 397 27.17 6.95 -6.56
C ILE A 397 26.04 6.61 -7.56
N ALA A 398 26.00 5.33 -7.96
CA ALA A 398 24.85 4.84 -8.72
C ALA A 398 23.56 5.02 -7.93
N PRO A 399 22.42 5.32 -8.57
CA PRO A 399 21.13 5.50 -7.87
C PRO A 399 20.75 4.29 -7.00
N THR A 400 21.12 3.08 -7.45
CA THR A 400 20.85 1.82 -6.74
C THR A 400 21.89 1.44 -5.70
N ASP A 401 22.99 2.19 -5.60
CA ASP A 401 24.00 2.01 -4.57
C ASP A 401 23.65 2.83 -3.31
N GLY A 402 22.73 2.32 -2.51
CA GLY A 402 22.02 3.09 -1.48
C GLY A 402 20.88 3.92 -2.09
N PHE A 403 20.83 5.20 -1.75
CA PHE A 403 19.85 6.17 -2.27
C PHE A 403 20.57 7.32 -2.98
N GLY A 404 21.09 7.02 -4.17
CA GLY A 404 21.74 8.02 -5.03
C GLY A 404 20.78 8.77 -5.96
N ASP A 405 19.50 8.64 -5.76
CA ASP A 405 18.41 9.16 -6.62
C ASP A 405 18.52 10.68 -6.89
N TRP A 406 19.00 11.43 -5.89
CA TRP A 406 19.11 12.89 -5.96
C TRP A 406 20.20 13.42 -6.91
N ASN A 407 21.07 12.54 -7.40
CA ASN A 407 22.05 12.86 -8.42
C ASN A 407 21.48 12.79 -9.84
N ILE A 408 20.24 12.29 -10.01
CA ILE A 408 19.53 12.28 -11.27
C ILE A 408 18.68 13.55 -11.36
N PRO A 409 18.80 14.37 -12.41
CA PRO A 409 17.87 15.48 -12.64
C PRO A 409 16.41 14.98 -12.64
N PHE A 410 15.50 15.76 -12.05
CA PHE A 410 14.12 15.26 -11.84
C PHE A 410 13.40 14.90 -13.14
N GLU A 411 13.61 15.68 -14.20
CA GLU A 411 13.03 15.39 -15.53
C GLU A 411 13.47 14.03 -16.06
N GLN A 412 14.74 13.68 -15.88
CA GLN A 412 15.28 12.37 -16.24
C GLN A 412 14.74 11.27 -15.30
N TYR A 413 14.63 11.57 -14.01
CA TYR A 413 14.07 10.63 -13.02
C TYR A 413 12.60 10.30 -13.32
N ALA A 414 11.82 11.30 -13.72
CA ALA A 414 10.41 11.15 -14.04
C ALA A 414 10.17 10.57 -15.45
N SER A 415 11.20 10.50 -16.31
CA SER A 415 11.10 9.83 -17.60
C SER A 415 11.27 8.32 -17.39
N ARG A 416 10.30 7.54 -17.90
CA ARG A 416 10.33 6.07 -17.83
C ARG A 416 11.38 5.49 -18.76
#